data_c1018e8620f3e7b42e921f33b1ef29c2
#
_entry.id   c1018e8620f3e7b42e921f33b1ef29c2
#
_cell.length_a   1.000
_cell.length_b   1.000
_cell.length_c   1.000
_cell.angle_alpha   90.00
_cell.angle_beta   90.00
_cell.angle_gamma   90.00
#
_symmetry.space_group_name_H-M   'P 1'
#
loop_
_entity.id
_entity.type
_entity.pdbx_description
1 polymer ?
#
loop_
_entity_poly.entity_id
_entity_poly.type
_entity_poly.pdbx_seq_one_letter_code
_entity_poly.pdbx_strand_id
1 'polypeptide(L)'
;MKFHGREKQRKDLHRLFSHEGMQLGLIYGRRRVGKSELIKQSLRETDVTSIYFECKQTTEQNNTGSLAVLLADTFHFPKPSFDSMEALLTYLFKAAKEKPMILVLDEYPYLREVVRGMDSVLQALVDRYRDRIESTPYKFMINKLLLYQLWDVTFIFCLTA
;
A
#
# COMPACT_ATOMS: atom_id res chain seq x y z
N MET A 1 19.44 9.84 11.24
CA MET A 1 19.47 8.75 12.24
C MET A 1 19.85 7.45 11.54
N LYS A 2 21.00 6.86 11.81
CA LYS A 2 21.36 5.57 11.23
C LYS A 2 20.57 4.46 11.96
N PHE A 3 19.68 3.80 11.25
CA PHE A 3 18.98 2.62 11.75
C PHE A 3 19.96 1.45 11.86
N HIS A 4 20.51 1.24 13.05
CA HIS A 4 21.25 0.02 13.36
C HIS A 4 20.26 -1.06 13.82
N GLY A 5 20.25 -2.22 13.19
CA GLY A 5 19.61 -3.43 13.68
C GLY A 5 18.39 -3.98 12.91
N ARG A 6 18.08 -3.48 11.71
CA ARG A 6 16.98 -4.01 10.88
C ARG A 6 17.40 -4.39 9.47
N GLU A 7 18.60 -4.88 9.31
CA GLU A 7 19.15 -5.24 7.99
C GLU A 7 18.31 -6.32 7.29
N LYS A 8 17.79 -7.27 8.04
CA LYS A 8 16.94 -8.32 7.48
C LYS A 8 15.67 -7.74 6.89
N GLN A 9 14.95 -6.92 7.66
CA GLN A 9 13.70 -6.28 7.20
C GLN A 9 13.95 -5.34 6.01
N ARG A 10 15.05 -4.61 6.00
CA ARG A 10 15.45 -3.78 4.84
C ARG A 10 15.70 -4.64 3.60
N LYS A 11 16.42 -5.75 3.73
CA LYS A 11 16.65 -6.70 2.63
C LYS A 11 15.36 -7.29 2.10
N ASP A 12 14.43 -7.62 2.98
CA ASP A 12 13.11 -8.15 2.59
C ASP A 12 12.29 -7.10 1.83
N LEU A 13 12.31 -5.82 2.26
CA LEU A 13 11.68 -4.72 1.54
C LEU A 13 12.34 -4.46 0.17
N HIS A 14 13.67 -4.45 0.10
CA HIS A 14 14.38 -4.29 -1.17
C HIS A 14 14.07 -5.42 -2.15
N ARG A 15 13.97 -6.65 -1.66
CA ARG A 15 13.56 -7.79 -2.47
C ARG A 15 12.13 -7.63 -2.97
N LEU A 16 11.21 -7.16 -2.13
CA LEU A 16 9.83 -6.86 -2.51
C LEU A 16 9.78 -5.80 -3.61
N PHE A 17 10.55 -4.71 -3.49
CA PHE A 17 10.56 -3.60 -4.45
C PHE A 17 11.23 -3.95 -5.79
N SER A 18 12.13 -4.91 -5.80
CA SER A 18 12.87 -5.34 -6.99
C SER A 18 12.20 -6.48 -7.75
N HIS A 19 11.09 -7.01 -7.26
CA HIS A 19 10.41 -8.14 -7.89
C HIS A 19 9.58 -7.68 -9.09
N GLU A 20 9.63 -8.45 -10.18
CA GLU A 20 8.74 -8.24 -11.33
C GLU A 20 7.32 -8.71 -11.00
N GLY A 21 6.34 -8.03 -11.58
CA GLY A 21 4.94 -8.31 -11.33
C GLY A 21 4.40 -7.68 -10.03
N MET A 22 3.11 -7.81 -9.81
CA MET A 22 2.47 -7.28 -8.62
C MET A 22 2.88 -8.06 -7.38
N GLN A 23 3.41 -7.34 -6.39
CA GLN A 23 3.75 -7.88 -5.08
C GLN A 23 2.96 -7.17 -3.98
N LEU A 24 2.55 -7.93 -2.98
CA LEU A 24 1.90 -7.41 -1.78
C LEU A 24 2.77 -7.72 -0.56
N GLY A 25 3.24 -6.68 0.08
CA GLY A 25 3.91 -6.74 1.38
C GLY A 25 2.97 -6.33 2.51
N LEU A 26 3.13 -6.97 3.65
CA LEU A 26 2.37 -6.67 4.83
C LEU A 26 3.33 -6.49 6.01
N ILE A 27 3.27 -5.32 6.62
CA ILE A 27 4.04 -5.03 7.82
C ILE A 27 3.08 -4.80 8.97
N TYR A 28 3.24 -5.58 10.02
CA TYR A 28 2.46 -5.47 11.24
C TYR A 28 3.37 -5.53 12.47
N GLY A 29 2.86 -5.07 13.58
CA GLY A 29 3.61 -5.07 14.84
C GLY A 29 3.14 -4.00 15.79
N ARG A 30 3.85 -3.84 16.89
CA ARG A 30 3.53 -2.83 17.90
C ARG A 30 3.70 -1.41 17.35
N ARG A 31 2.89 -0.48 17.84
CA ARG A 31 3.07 0.95 17.57
C ARG A 31 4.43 1.43 18.06
N ARG A 32 4.96 2.47 17.40
CA ARG A 32 6.22 3.16 17.76
C ARG A 32 7.49 2.30 17.72
N VAL A 33 7.48 1.22 16.95
CA VAL A 33 8.70 0.39 16.74
C VAL A 33 9.48 0.79 15.48
N GLY A 34 9.17 1.93 14.87
CA GLY A 34 9.90 2.46 13.72
C GLY A 34 9.56 1.81 12.38
N LYS A 35 8.37 1.22 12.21
CA LYS A 35 7.92 0.62 10.94
C LYS A 35 7.87 1.64 9.80
N SER A 36 7.18 2.75 10.04
CA SER A 36 7.01 3.82 9.05
C SER A 36 8.34 4.40 8.58
N GLU A 37 9.27 4.61 9.50
CA GLU A 37 10.60 5.12 9.16
C GLU A 37 11.41 4.11 8.36
N LEU A 38 11.35 2.81 8.71
CA LEU A 38 11.98 1.75 7.95
C LEU A 38 11.48 1.71 6.50
N ILE A 39 10.16 1.82 6.29
CA ILE A 39 9.55 1.85 4.96
C ILE A 39 10.01 3.09 4.20
N LYS A 40 9.89 4.27 4.79
CA LYS A 40 10.29 5.55 4.17
C LYS A 40 11.75 5.55 3.76
N GLN A 41 12.63 5.01 4.61
CA GLN A 41 14.05 4.89 4.26
C GLN A 41 14.26 3.92 3.09
N SER A 42 13.61 2.76 3.10
CA SER A 42 13.72 1.79 2.00
C SER A 42 13.16 2.34 0.69
N LEU A 43 12.11 3.17 0.74
CA LEU A 43 11.58 3.86 -0.44
C LEU A 43 12.55 4.88 -1.02
N ARG A 44 13.37 5.56 -0.20
CA ARG A 44 14.42 6.48 -0.68
C ARG A 44 15.56 5.77 -1.40
N GLU A 45 15.72 4.49 -1.17
CA GLU A 45 16.80 3.67 -1.74
C GLU A 45 16.38 2.94 -3.03
N THR A 46 15.16 3.13 -3.50
CA THR A 46 14.64 2.57 -4.76
C THR A 46 14.38 3.67 -5.79
N ASP A 47 14.60 3.35 -7.07
CA ASP A 47 14.30 4.25 -8.19
C ASP A 47 12.82 4.15 -8.63
N VAL A 48 12.06 3.22 -8.07
CA VAL A 48 10.64 3.06 -8.40
C VAL A 48 9.84 4.20 -7.76
N THR A 49 8.98 4.83 -8.56
CA THR A 49 8.06 5.87 -8.06
C THR A 49 7.22 5.32 -6.91
N SER A 50 7.17 6.05 -5.82
CA SER A 50 6.45 5.60 -4.64
C SER A 50 5.44 6.64 -4.13
N ILE A 51 4.31 6.14 -3.67
CA ILE A 51 3.27 6.90 -2.98
C ILE A 51 3.17 6.35 -1.57
N TYR A 52 3.52 7.16 -0.58
CA TYR A 52 3.37 6.82 0.82
C TYR A 52 2.18 7.59 1.39
N PHE A 53 1.11 6.87 1.67
CA PHE A 53 -0.12 7.45 2.23
C PHE A 53 -0.35 6.96 3.65
N GLU A 54 -0.35 7.88 4.58
CA GLU A 54 -0.74 7.65 5.97
C GLU A 54 -2.25 7.86 6.11
N CYS A 55 -2.97 6.75 6.30
CA CYS A 55 -4.42 6.78 6.50
C CYS A 55 -4.76 7.51 7.79
N LYS A 56 -5.76 8.38 7.75
CA LYS A 56 -6.15 9.21 8.87
C LYS A 56 -7.48 8.78 9.46
N GLN A 57 -7.61 8.97 10.76
CA GLN A 57 -8.89 8.80 11.47
C GLN A 57 -9.84 9.96 11.14
N THR A 58 -10.39 9.93 9.92
CA THR A 58 -11.30 10.93 9.36
C THR A 58 -12.27 10.24 8.41
N THR A 59 -13.03 10.99 7.62
CA THR A 59 -14.00 10.43 6.67
C THR A 59 -13.32 9.76 5.46
N GLU A 60 -14.06 8.92 4.75
CA GLU A 60 -13.62 8.37 3.46
C GLU A 60 -13.27 9.48 2.47
N GLN A 61 -14.12 10.52 2.36
CA GLN A 61 -13.90 11.64 1.45
C GLN A 61 -12.60 12.38 1.72
N ASN A 62 -12.28 12.61 2.99
CA ASN A 62 -11.04 13.29 3.38
C ASN A 62 -9.81 12.43 3.06
N ASN A 63 -9.84 11.13 3.33
CA ASN A 63 -8.76 10.21 2.95
C ASN A 63 -8.60 10.13 1.43
N THR A 64 -9.71 9.98 0.69
CA THR A 64 -9.71 9.94 -0.77
C THR A 64 -9.15 11.23 -1.37
N GLY A 65 -9.60 12.38 -0.88
CA GLY A 65 -9.09 13.68 -1.32
C GLY A 65 -7.61 13.89 -1.04
N SER A 66 -7.14 13.48 0.14
CA SER A 66 -5.72 13.58 0.53
C SER A 66 -4.83 12.68 -0.34
N LEU A 67 -5.27 11.46 -0.62
CA LEU A 67 -4.54 10.55 -1.51
C LEU A 67 -4.55 11.06 -2.96
N ALA A 68 -5.65 11.67 -3.42
CA ALA A 68 -5.73 12.28 -4.76
C ALA A 68 -4.76 13.46 -4.92
N VAL A 69 -4.57 14.28 -3.88
CA VAL A 69 -3.55 15.35 -3.88
C VAL A 69 -2.15 14.75 -4.01
N LEU A 70 -1.84 13.75 -3.20
CA LEU A 70 -0.54 13.09 -3.21
C LEU A 70 -0.24 12.45 -4.57
N LEU A 71 -1.25 11.86 -5.20
CA LEU A 71 -1.18 11.32 -6.56
C LEU A 71 -0.88 12.40 -7.60
N ALA A 72 -1.59 13.53 -7.54
CA ALA A 72 -1.38 14.67 -8.42
C ALA A 72 0.03 15.24 -8.30
N ASP A 73 0.52 15.40 -7.08
CA ASP A 73 1.88 15.90 -6.80
C ASP A 73 2.96 14.93 -7.29
N THR A 74 2.74 13.63 -7.11
CA THR A 74 3.70 12.59 -7.52
C THR A 74 3.84 12.50 -9.04
N PHE A 75 2.75 12.60 -9.77
CA PHE A 75 2.72 12.44 -11.23
C PHE A 75 2.60 13.75 -12.01
N HIS A 76 2.60 14.91 -11.32
CA HIS A 76 2.59 16.25 -11.92
C HIS A 76 1.41 16.50 -12.87
N PHE A 77 0.20 16.13 -12.45
CA PHE A 77 -1.02 16.44 -13.17
C PHE A 77 -2.07 17.14 -12.28
N PRO A 78 -3.11 17.77 -12.85
CA PRO A 78 -4.15 18.39 -12.06
C PRO A 78 -4.83 17.39 -11.13
N LYS A 79 -5.18 17.83 -9.90
CA LYS A 79 -5.80 16.97 -8.90
C LYS A 79 -7.08 16.34 -9.49
N PRO A 80 -7.14 15.00 -9.58
CA PRO A 80 -8.33 14.29 -9.99
C PRO A 80 -9.37 14.26 -8.86
N SER A 81 -10.63 14.12 -9.22
CA SER A 81 -11.72 13.89 -8.29
C SER A 81 -12.17 12.44 -8.37
N PHE A 82 -12.38 11.82 -7.22
CA PHE A 82 -12.87 10.44 -7.12
C PHE A 82 -14.05 10.39 -6.16
N ASP A 83 -15.09 9.64 -6.53
CA ASP A 83 -16.31 9.51 -5.72
C ASP A 83 -16.10 8.62 -4.49
N SER A 84 -15.08 7.75 -4.53
CA SER A 84 -14.80 6.81 -3.44
C SER A 84 -13.32 6.42 -3.41
N MET A 85 -12.89 5.86 -2.30
CA MET A 85 -11.56 5.24 -2.18
C MET A 85 -11.39 4.07 -3.15
N GLU A 86 -12.43 3.28 -3.34
CA GLU A 86 -12.43 2.18 -4.32
C GLU A 86 -12.14 2.69 -5.75
N ALA A 87 -12.81 3.77 -6.17
CA ALA A 87 -12.60 4.37 -7.49
C ALA A 87 -11.16 4.86 -7.66
N LEU A 88 -10.60 5.50 -6.64
CA LEU A 88 -9.21 5.98 -6.66
C LEU A 88 -8.22 4.81 -6.74
N LEU A 89 -8.37 3.79 -5.89
CA LEU A 89 -7.47 2.64 -5.90
C LEU A 89 -7.57 1.85 -7.20
N THR A 90 -8.77 1.68 -7.75
CA THR A 90 -8.97 1.05 -9.07
C THR A 90 -8.21 1.81 -10.16
N TYR A 91 -8.27 3.14 -10.14
CA TYR A 91 -7.50 3.98 -11.05
C TYR A 91 -5.99 3.76 -10.90
N LEU A 92 -5.48 3.75 -9.66
CA LEU A 92 -4.05 3.53 -9.38
C LEU A 92 -3.56 2.16 -9.87
N PHE A 93 -4.29 1.10 -9.56
CA PHE A 93 -3.94 -0.24 -10.01
C PHE A 93 -3.94 -0.37 -11.53
N LYS A 94 -4.88 0.29 -12.20
CA LYS A 94 -4.94 0.34 -13.67
C LYS A 94 -3.77 1.14 -14.24
N ALA A 95 -3.48 2.31 -13.69
CA ALA A 95 -2.40 3.18 -14.15
C ALA A 95 -1.02 2.53 -13.96
N ALA A 96 -0.85 1.69 -12.95
CA ALA A 96 0.39 0.99 -12.66
C ALA A 96 0.82 0.00 -13.74
N LYS A 97 -0.08 -0.42 -14.63
CA LYS A 97 0.28 -1.24 -15.79
C LYS A 97 1.21 -0.50 -16.76
N GLU A 98 1.07 0.82 -16.86
CA GLU A 98 1.90 1.66 -17.72
C GLU A 98 3.00 2.39 -16.94
N LYS A 99 2.74 2.70 -15.68
CA LYS A 99 3.66 3.43 -14.79
C LYS A 99 3.86 2.64 -13.50
N PRO A 100 4.87 1.77 -13.43
CA PRO A 100 5.18 1.01 -12.23
C PRO A 100 5.32 1.91 -11.01
N MET A 101 4.73 1.51 -9.89
CA MET A 101 4.75 2.28 -8.66
C MET A 101 4.66 1.41 -7.43
N ILE A 102 5.11 1.96 -6.31
CA ILE A 102 4.93 1.37 -4.98
C ILE A 102 3.88 2.22 -4.26
N LEU A 103 2.78 1.61 -3.84
CA LEU A 103 1.76 2.24 -3.01
C LEU A 103 1.85 1.70 -1.58
N VAL A 104 2.07 2.58 -0.63
CA VAL A 104 2.05 2.25 0.80
C VAL A 104 0.80 2.85 1.44
N LEU A 105 0.01 2.01 2.09
CA LEU A 105 -1.11 2.42 2.94
C LEU A 105 -0.72 2.17 4.40
N ASP A 106 -0.15 3.19 5.02
CA ASP A 106 0.22 3.14 6.44
C ASP A 106 -1.00 3.48 7.32
N GLU A 107 -1.03 2.97 8.54
CA GLU A 107 -2.18 3.08 9.46
C GLU A 107 -3.51 2.63 8.82
N TYR A 108 -3.46 1.58 8.03
CA TYR A 108 -4.58 1.04 7.27
C TYR A 108 -5.85 0.78 8.11
N PRO A 109 -5.81 0.40 9.39
CA PRO A 109 -7.02 0.24 10.20
C PRO A 109 -7.93 1.46 10.19
N TYR A 110 -7.41 2.69 10.12
CA TYR A 110 -8.24 3.91 10.02
C TYR A 110 -9.04 3.97 8.73
N LEU A 111 -8.46 3.50 7.62
CA LEU A 111 -9.17 3.43 6.34
C LEU A 111 -10.27 2.36 6.37
N ARG A 112 -9.97 1.20 6.96
CA ARG A 112 -10.93 0.11 7.15
C ARG A 112 -12.16 0.55 7.94
N GLU A 113 -12.00 1.40 8.95
CA GLU A 113 -13.10 1.89 9.79
C GLU A 113 -14.08 2.79 9.02
N VAL A 114 -13.60 3.56 8.07
CA VAL A 114 -14.40 4.60 7.38
C VAL A 114 -14.84 4.21 5.97
N VAL A 115 -14.19 3.24 5.35
CA VAL A 115 -14.56 2.72 4.03
C VAL A 115 -15.25 1.38 4.20
N ARG A 116 -16.54 1.36 3.91
CA ARG A 116 -17.32 0.12 4.01
C ARG A 116 -16.80 -0.95 3.04
N GLY A 117 -16.45 -2.11 3.59
CA GLY A 117 -15.97 -3.24 2.80
C GLY A 117 -14.56 -3.07 2.23
N MET A 118 -13.73 -2.20 2.84
CA MET A 118 -12.39 -1.88 2.35
C MET A 118 -11.52 -3.11 2.12
N ASP A 119 -11.56 -4.09 3.00
CA ASP A 119 -10.79 -5.32 2.87
C ASP A 119 -11.21 -6.12 1.62
N SER A 120 -12.52 -6.17 1.34
CA SER A 120 -13.05 -6.83 0.13
C SER A 120 -12.68 -6.08 -1.14
N VAL A 121 -12.65 -4.76 -1.10
CA VAL A 121 -12.19 -3.90 -2.21
C VAL A 121 -10.73 -4.19 -2.53
N LEU A 122 -9.85 -4.20 -1.54
CA LEU A 122 -8.43 -4.51 -1.74
C LEU A 122 -8.24 -5.93 -2.26
N GLN A 123 -8.95 -6.90 -1.71
CA GLN A 123 -8.86 -8.29 -2.18
C GLN A 123 -9.28 -8.41 -3.65
N ALA A 124 -10.39 -7.77 -4.05
CA ALA A 124 -10.87 -7.79 -5.43
C ALA A 124 -9.87 -7.13 -6.38
N LEU A 125 -9.24 -6.03 -5.98
CA LEU A 125 -8.19 -5.37 -6.77
C LEU A 125 -6.95 -6.25 -6.92
N VAL A 126 -6.48 -6.83 -5.84
CA VAL A 126 -5.35 -7.76 -5.86
C VAL A 126 -5.63 -8.95 -6.77
N ASP A 127 -6.80 -9.57 -6.64
CA ASP A 127 -7.19 -10.74 -7.45
C ASP A 127 -7.31 -10.38 -8.95
N ARG A 128 -7.78 -9.16 -9.27
CA ARG A 128 -7.95 -8.70 -10.66
C ARG A 128 -6.64 -8.39 -11.36
N TYR A 129 -5.72 -7.72 -10.68
CA TYR A 129 -4.47 -7.20 -11.27
C TYR A 129 -3.26 -8.09 -11.04
N ARG A 130 -3.43 -9.14 -10.31
CA ARG A 130 -2.41 -10.14 -10.11
C ARG A 130 -2.34 -11.03 -11.32
N ASP A 131 -1.16 -11.14 -11.93
CA ASP A 131 -0.92 -12.17 -12.92
C ASP A 131 -1.15 -13.55 -12.29
N ARG A 132 -1.80 -14.44 -13.06
CA ARG A 132 -2.15 -15.80 -12.63
C ARG A 132 -0.89 -16.65 -12.43
N ILE A 133 -0.06 -16.29 -11.47
CA ILE A 133 1.02 -17.15 -11.01
C ILE A 133 0.52 -17.91 -9.79
N GLU A 134 0.54 -19.20 -9.94
CA GLU A 134 0.08 -20.18 -8.98
C GLU A 134 0.67 -19.99 -7.60
N SER A 135 -0.12 -20.40 -6.62
CA SER A 135 0.22 -20.57 -5.20
C SER A 135 0.55 -19.30 -4.42
N THR A 136 -0.41 -18.86 -3.68
CA THR A 136 -0.29 -17.66 -2.91
C THR A 136 -0.46 -17.78 -1.42
N PRO A 137 0.61 -17.50 -0.68
CA PRO A 137 0.52 -17.19 0.73
C PRO A 137 -0.31 -15.92 1.02
N TYR A 138 -0.53 -15.05 0.02
CA TYR A 138 -1.15 -13.72 0.19
C TYR A 138 -2.67 -13.73 0.37
N LYS A 139 -3.39 -14.59 -0.34
CA LYS A 139 -4.84 -14.78 -0.12
C LYS A 139 -5.12 -15.26 1.31
N PHE A 140 -4.25 -16.10 1.83
CA PHE A 140 -4.27 -16.55 3.20
C PHE A 140 -3.93 -15.42 4.20
N MET A 141 -2.98 -14.53 3.85
CA MET A 141 -2.59 -13.39 4.70
C MET A 141 -3.70 -12.34 4.80
N ILE A 142 -4.36 -11.98 3.69
CA ILE A 142 -5.50 -11.05 3.72
C ILE A 142 -6.65 -11.66 4.53
N ASN A 143 -6.97 -12.92 4.32
CA ASN A 143 -8.01 -13.62 5.09
C ASN A 143 -7.63 -13.74 6.58
N LYS A 144 -6.37 -13.96 6.89
CA LYS A 144 -5.88 -14.02 8.27
C LYS A 144 -5.90 -12.66 8.96
N LEU A 145 -5.64 -11.59 8.21
CA LEU A 145 -5.82 -10.21 8.68
C LEU A 145 -7.27 -9.88 9.02
N LEU A 146 -8.23 -10.33 8.22
CA LEU A 146 -9.66 -10.20 8.47
C LEU A 146 -10.08 -10.88 9.78
N LEU A 147 -9.44 -12.00 10.12
CA LEU A 147 -9.74 -12.80 11.30
C LEU A 147 -9.13 -12.26 12.61
N TYR A 148 -7.99 -11.57 12.55
CA TYR A 148 -7.22 -11.22 13.76
C TYR A 148 -7.30 -9.75 14.18
N GLN A 149 -8.10 -8.89 13.53
CA GLN A 149 -8.24 -7.47 13.90
C GLN A 149 -6.88 -6.81 14.25
N LEU A 150 -5.91 -6.91 13.36
CA LEU A 150 -4.59 -6.33 13.58
C LEU A 150 -4.69 -4.79 13.62
N TRP A 151 -4.38 -4.21 14.76
CA TRP A 151 -4.55 -2.77 15.05
C TRP A 151 -3.52 -1.86 14.37
N ASP A 152 -2.42 -2.41 13.86
CA ASP A 152 -1.35 -1.62 13.27
C ASP A 152 -0.78 -2.37 12.06
N VAL A 153 -1.41 -2.13 10.93
CA VAL A 153 -1.10 -2.78 9.67
C VAL A 153 -0.77 -1.75 8.61
N THR A 154 0.34 -1.98 7.94
CA THR A 154 0.75 -1.24 6.75
C THR A 154 0.73 -2.17 5.55
N PHE A 155 -0.03 -1.81 4.52
CA PHE A 155 0.02 -2.48 3.23
C PHE A 155 1.03 -1.81 2.30
N ILE A 156 1.79 -2.62 1.59
CA ILE A 156 2.71 -2.19 0.55
C ILE A 156 2.35 -2.93 -0.74
N PHE A 157 1.94 -2.19 -1.74
CA PHE A 157 1.65 -2.72 -3.06
C PHE A 157 2.76 -2.31 -4.02
N CYS A 158 3.53 -3.29 -4.51
CA CYS A 158 4.46 -3.08 -5.61
C CYS A 158 3.71 -3.38 -6.90
N LEU A 159 3.29 -2.32 -7.58
CA LEU A 159 2.49 -2.38 -8.78
C LEU A 159 3.44 -2.20 -9.97
N THR A 160 3.98 -3.29 -10.46
CA THR A 160 4.86 -3.34 -11.62
C THR A 160 4.20 -4.16 -12.72
N ALA A 161 4.52 -3.78 -13.92
CA ALA A 161 4.04 -4.53 -15.09
C ALA A 161 4.72 -5.90 -15.18
#